data_77d29b6ba5ee8a725f1fe3701a96446c
#
_entry.id   77d29b6ba5ee8a725f1fe3701a96446c
#
_cell.length_a   1.000
_cell.length_b   1.000
_cell.length_c   1.000
_cell.angle_alpha   90.00
_cell.angle_beta   90.00
_cell.angle_gamma   90.00
#
_symmetry.space_group_name_H-M   'P 1'
#
loop_
_entity.id
_entity.type
_entity.pdbx_description
1 polymer ?
#
loop_
_entity_poly.entity_id
_entity_poly.type
_entity_poly.pdbx_seq_one_letter_code
_entity_poly.pdbx_strand_id
1 'polypeptide(L)' 'MVEIVKAYVVATVKRGKEHEAAQKIRKMEEVTEVLVTYGLYDVVVRVEAKSLGHLDKIVTDIRQMVEIQQTSTLVGAQ' A
#
# COMPACT_ATOMS: atom_id res chain seq x y z
N MET A 1 -18.58 12.96 13.08
CA MET A 1 -17.35 12.18 13.32
C MET A 1 -16.94 11.48 12.05
N VAL A 2 -15.71 11.63 11.65
CA VAL A 2 -15.21 10.99 10.44
C VAL A 2 -14.56 9.66 10.81
N GLU A 3 -15.06 8.58 10.23
CA GLU A 3 -14.43 7.29 10.41
C GLU A 3 -13.28 7.15 9.42
N ILE A 4 -12.15 6.71 9.93
CA ILE A 4 -10.98 6.47 9.12
C ILE A 4 -10.94 4.98 8.77
N VAL A 5 -10.78 4.68 7.51
CA VAL A 5 -10.60 3.32 7.03
C VAL A 5 -9.12 2.97 7.14
N LYS A 6 -8.81 1.96 7.93
CA LYS A 6 -7.45 1.47 8.08
C LYS A 6 -7.27 0.21 7.27
N ALA A 7 -6.16 0.13 6.56
CA ALA A 7 -5.90 -1.02 5.70
C ALA A 7 -4.42 -1.29 5.59
N TYR A 8 -4.10 -2.53 5.26
CA TYR A 8 -2.76 -2.91 4.83
C TYR A 8 -2.81 -3.30 3.36
N VAL A 9 -1.90 -2.76 2.58
CA VAL A 9 -1.72 -3.17 1.19
C VAL A 9 -0.41 -3.93 1.14
N VAL A 10 -0.49 -5.21 0.77
CA VAL A 10 0.70 -6.04 0.63
C VAL A 10 0.95 -6.25 -0.85
N ALA A 11 2.21 -6.20 -1.25
CA ALA A 11 2.54 -6.19 -2.66
C ALA A 11 3.78 -7.03 -2.96
N THR A 12 3.77 -7.62 -4.16
CA THR A 12 5.00 -8.15 -4.74
C THR A 12 5.53 -7.12 -5.72
N VAL A 13 6.86 -7.01 -5.79
CA VAL A 13 7.50 -6.04 -6.67
C VAL A 13 8.46 -6.74 -7.61
N LYS A 14 8.83 -6.03 -8.66
CA LYS A 14 9.85 -6.53 -9.59
C LYS A 14 11.16 -6.70 -8.85
N ARG A 15 11.90 -7.72 -9.23
CA ARG A 15 13.16 -8.08 -8.59
C ARG A 15 14.11 -6.90 -8.53
N GLY A 16 14.61 -6.60 -7.33
CA GLY A 16 15.54 -5.51 -7.10
C GLY A 16 14.92 -4.14 -7.00
N LYS A 17 13.58 -4.03 -7.05
CA LYS A 17 12.88 -2.75 -7.03
C LYS A 17 12.17 -2.45 -5.70
N GLU A 18 12.43 -3.25 -4.66
CA GLU A 18 11.71 -3.13 -3.39
C GLU A 18 11.89 -1.75 -2.76
N HIS A 19 13.11 -1.26 -2.72
CA HIS A 19 13.39 0.03 -2.07
C HIS A 19 12.87 1.21 -2.89
N GLU A 20 12.94 1.13 -4.22
CA GLU A 20 12.36 2.16 -5.08
C GLU A 20 10.85 2.26 -4.88
N ALA A 21 10.18 1.10 -4.88
CA ALA A 21 8.73 1.05 -4.65
C ALA A 21 8.39 1.64 -3.29
N ALA A 22 9.11 1.22 -2.25
CA ALA A 22 8.88 1.71 -0.90
C ALA A 22 9.03 3.23 -0.81
N GLN A 23 10.07 3.79 -1.43
CA GLN A 23 10.30 5.23 -1.40
C GLN A 23 9.17 6.00 -2.06
N LYS A 24 8.69 5.51 -3.21
CA LYS A 24 7.58 6.15 -3.92
C LYS A 24 6.30 6.10 -3.10
N ILE A 25 6.02 4.96 -2.50
CA ILE A 25 4.81 4.77 -1.71
C ILE A 25 4.83 5.63 -0.45
N ARG A 26 6.00 5.80 0.19
CA ARG A 26 6.13 6.64 1.38
C ARG A 26 5.78 8.10 1.14
N LYS A 27 5.83 8.55 -0.10
CA LYS A 27 5.47 9.93 -0.44
C LYS A 27 3.96 10.16 -0.47
N MET A 28 3.17 9.11 -0.46
CA MET A 28 1.72 9.23 -0.46
C MET A 28 1.24 9.66 0.91
N GLU A 29 0.38 10.67 0.93
CA GLU A 29 -0.07 11.30 2.18
C GLU A 29 -0.79 10.33 3.11
N GLU A 30 -1.57 9.41 2.54
CA GLU A 30 -2.39 8.47 3.29
C GLU A 30 -1.60 7.30 3.85
N VAL A 31 -0.37 7.13 3.42
CA VAL A 31 0.49 6.03 3.85
C VAL A 31 1.15 6.41 5.17
N THR A 32 0.94 5.59 6.19
CA THR A 32 1.47 5.83 7.53
C THR A 32 2.71 5.00 7.83
N GLU A 33 2.92 3.91 7.11
CA GLU A 33 4.09 3.07 7.29
C GLU A 33 4.33 2.21 6.06
N VAL A 34 5.58 2.01 5.71
CA VAL A 34 5.98 1.10 4.64
C VAL A 34 7.12 0.23 5.15
N LEU A 35 6.95 -1.09 5.03
CA LEU A 35 8.00 -2.05 5.35
C LEU A 35 8.38 -2.82 4.10
N VAL A 36 9.68 -2.97 3.88
CA VAL A 36 10.20 -3.93 2.92
C VAL A 36 10.37 -5.23 3.70
N THR A 37 9.79 -6.32 3.19
CA THR A 37 9.71 -7.58 3.92
C THR A 37 10.30 -8.73 3.11
N TYR A 38 10.52 -9.83 3.80
CA TYR A 38 10.87 -11.12 3.17
C TYR A 38 9.69 -12.07 3.35
N GLY A 39 9.42 -12.89 2.35
CA GLY A 39 8.35 -13.87 2.40
C GLY A 39 7.47 -13.80 1.16
N LEU A 40 6.17 -14.04 1.33
CA LEU A 40 5.22 -14.02 0.22
C LEU A 40 5.10 -12.65 -0.44
N TYR A 41 5.27 -11.60 0.34
CA TYR A 41 5.17 -10.23 -0.15
C TYR A 41 6.47 -9.50 0.11
N ASP A 42 6.75 -8.52 -0.74
CA ASP A 42 8.00 -7.77 -0.69
C ASP A 42 7.85 -6.44 0.03
N VAL A 43 6.63 -5.91 0.04
CA VAL A 43 6.34 -4.61 0.66
C VAL A 43 5.00 -4.69 1.37
N VAL A 44 4.95 -4.15 2.58
CA VAL A 44 3.71 -4.03 3.37
C VAL A 44 3.49 -2.55 3.65
N VAL A 45 2.32 -2.05 3.27
CA VAL A 45 1.97 -0.63 3.37
C VAL A 45 0.79 -0.47 4.31
N ARG A 46 0.93 0.39 5.31
CA ARG A 46 -0.19 0.75 6.18
C ARG A 46 -0.81 2.04 5.67
N VAL A 47 -2.12 2.01 5.45
CA VAL A 47 -2.86 3.12 4.86
C VAL A 47 -4.00 3.53 5.78
N GLU A 48 -4.20 4.84 5.92
CA GLU A 48 -5.39 5.40 6.56
C GLU A 48 -6.09 6.30 5.55
N ALA A 49 -7.32 5.94 5.20
CA ALA A 49 -8.09 6.64 4.19
C ALA A 49 -9.39 7.17 4.77
N LYS A 50 -9.96 8.19 4.15
CA LYS A 50 -11.19 8.85 4.63
C LYS A 50 -12.44 8.03 4.31
N SER A 51 -12.35 7.15 3.33
CA SER A 51 -13.48 6.34 2.89
C SER A 51 -12.97 5.12 2.11
N LEU A 52 -13.85 4.16 1.85
CA LEU A 52 -13.50 3.01 1.01
C LEU A 52 -13.16 3.46 -0.42
N GLY A 53 -13.87 4.43 -0.95
CA GLY A 53 -13.57 4.99 -2.27
C GLY A 53 -12.18 5.63 -2.32
N HIS A 54 -11.81 6.34 -1.26
CA HIS A 54 -10.50 6.92 -1.14
C HIS A 54 -9.41 5.84 -1.05
N LEU A 55 -9.67 4.79 -0.28
CA LEU A 55 -8.76 3.64 -0.21
C LEU A 55 -8.56 3.00 -1.57
N ASP A 56 -9.65 2.81 -2.31
CA ASP A 56 -9.59 2.22 -3.65
C ASP A 56 -8.70 3.05 -4.58
N LYS A 57 -8.79 4.37 -4.51
CA LYS A 57 -7.94 5.25 -5.31
C LYS A 57 -6.47 5.07 -4.95
N ILE A 58 -6.16 4.99 -3.66
CA ILE A 58 -4.78 4.79 -3.19
C ILE A 58 -4.23 3.46 -3.71
N VAL A 59 -5.02 2.40 -3.57
CA VAL A 59 -4.62 1.07 -4.06
C VAL A 59 -4.41 1.09 -5.58
N THR A 60 -5.28 1.77 -6.31
CA THR A 60 -5.15 1.90 -7.76
C THR A 60 -3.85 2.61 -8.12
N ASP A 61 -3.52 3.69 -7.42
CA ASP A 61 -2.29 4.42 -7.67
C ASP A 61 -1.06 3.54 -7.43
N ILE A 62 -1.09 2.74 -6.37
CA ILE A 62 0.00 1.79 -6.08
C ILE A 62 0.12 0.75 -7.19
N ARG A 63 -1.02 0.19 -7.61
CA ARG A 63 -1.03 -0.86 -8.65
C ARG A 63 -0.55 -0.35 -10.00
N GLN A 64 -0.65 0.93 -10.27
CA GLN A 64 -0.19 1.53 -11.53
C GLN A 64 1.31 1.76 -11.56
N MET A 65 2.00 1.62 -10.43
CA MET A 65 3.44 1.79 -10.38
C MET A 65 4.14 0.66 -11.14
N VAL A 66 5.15 1.02 -11.94
CA VAL A 66 5.85 0.04 -12.78
C VAL A 66 6.57 -1.04 -11.96
N GLU A 67 6.96 -0.69 -10.72
CA GLU A 67 7.67 -1.61 -9.84
C GLU A 67 6.75 -2.67 -9.24
N ILE A 68 5.46 -2.44 -9.20
CA ILE A 68 4.48 -3.31 -8.53
C ILE A 68 3.99 -4.39 -9.48
N GLN A 69 4.02 -5.64 -9.04
CA GLN A 69 3.51 -6.77 -9.81
C GLN A 69 2.09 -7.13 -9.40
N GLN A 70 1.87 -7.37 -8.12
CA GLN A 70 0.57 -7.75 -7.58
C GLN A 70 0.35 -7.09 -6.24
N THR A 71 -0.90 -6.81 -5.92
CA THR A 71 -1.27 -6.29 -4.60
C THR A 71 -2.43 -7.09 -4.03
N SER A 72 -2.50 -7.10 -2.71
CA SER A 72 -3.65 -7.59 -1.98
C SER A 72 -3.94 -6.58 -0.88
N THR A 73 -5.21 -6.24 -0.69
CA THR A 73 -5.61 -5.23 0.30
C THR A 73 -6.38 -5.90 1.43
N LEU A 74 -5.92 -5.64 2.65
CA LEU A 74 -6.54 -6.14 3.87
C LEU A 74 -7.16 -4.95 4.58
N VAL A 75 -8.48 -4.87 4.51
CA VAL A 75 -9.20 -3.74 5.11
C VAL A 75 -9.52 -4.08 6.56
N GLY A 76 -9.22 -3.14 7.46
CA GLY A 76 -9.51 -3.31 8.87
C GLY A 76 -11.00 -3.44 9.12
N ALA A 77 -11.39 -4.42 9.96
CA ALA A 77 -12.79 -4.68 10.26
C ALA A 77 -13.30 -3.83 11.42
N GLN A 78 -12.42 -3.09 12.06
CA GLN A 78 -12.80 -2.21 13.17
C GLN A 78 -11.75 -1.13 13.40
#